data_54ce4cac3e95dfc2270eb5b0179fb487
#
_entry.id   54ce4cac3e95dfc2270eb5b0179fb487
#
_cell.length_a   1.000
_cell.length_b   1.000
_cell.length_c   1.000
_cell.angle_alpha   90.00
_cell.angle_beta   90.00
_cell.angle_gamma   90.00
#
_symmetry.space_group_name_H-M   'P 1'
#
loop_
_entity.id
_entity.type
_entity.pdbx_description
1 polymer ?
#
loop_
_entity_poly.entity_id
_entity_poly.type
_entity_poly.pdbx_seq_one_letter_code
_entity_poly.pdbx_strand_id
1 'polypeptide(L)'
;VTLPAGSYGYITQALGGSYSVFVEGNLFRIAGKDGDAIGKEAPAPLELPADATDEQVEQLVWQQLRTCFDPEIPVNIVELGLVYEVEIKHLDEGKREIDVKMTLTAPGCGMGEILVDDVRSKLEMIPTVAEADVDLVFDPPWNQHMMSEAARLETGML
;
A
#
# COMPACT_ATOMS: atom_id res chain seq x y z
N VAL A 1 -7.53 9.79 13.83
CA VAL A 1 -7.11 11.10 14.32
C VAL A 1 -7.73 12.19 13.45
N THR A 2 -8.30 13.18 14.09
CA THR A 2 -8.90 14.32 13.40
C THR A 2 -8.02 15.56 13.59
N LEU A 3 -7.62 16.16 12.47
CA LEU A 3 -6.88 17.41 12.49
C LEU A 3 -7.88 18.57 12.34
N PRO A 4 -7.83 19.60 13.22
CA PRO A 4 -8.71 20.75 13.11
C PRO A 4 -8.48 21.52 11.80
N ALA A 5 -9.55 22.06 11.24
CA ALA A 5 -9.44 22.92 10.08
C ALA A 5 -8.60 24.16 10.42
N GLY A 6 -7.72 24.55 9.53
CA GLY A 6 -6.80 25.65 9.74
C GLY A 6 -5.50 25.31 10.43
N SER A 7 -5.26 24.03 10.74
CA SER A 7 -3.96 23.57 11.25
C SER A 7 -2.88 23.76 10.18
N TYR A 8 -1.72 24.23 10.61
CA TYR A 8 -0.57 24.43 9.72
C TYR A 8 0.28 23.16 9.68
N GLY A 9 0.64 22.73 8.48
CA GLY A 9 1.49 21.59 8.27
C GLY A 9 2.15 21.64 6.90
N TYR A 10 3.04 20.70 6.66
CA TYR A 10 3.67 20.58 5.34
C TYR A 10 3.80 19.10 4.94
N ILE A 11 3.75 18.86 3.63
CA ILE A 11 3.88 17.54 3.07
C ILE A 11 5.36 17.20 3.03
N THR A 12 5.74 16.10 3.71
CA THR A 12 7.13 15.61 3.74
C THR A 12 7.39 14.55 2.68
N GLN A 13 6.33 13.84 2.27
CA GLN A 13 6.42 12.81 1.25
C GLN A 13 5.07 12.66 0.53
N ALA A 14 5.12 12.44 -0.78
CA ALA A 14 3.96 12.22 -1.63
C ALA A 14 4.25 11.09 -2.61
N LEU A 15 4.37 9.86 -2.11
CA LEU A 15 4.67 8.66 -2.89
C LEU A 15 3.52 7.66 -2.81
N GLY A 16 3.32 6.91 -3.90
CA GLY A 16 2.34 5.81 -3.93
C GLY A 16 0.90 6.23 -3.77
N GLY A 17 0.56 7.47 -4.10
CA GLY A 17 -0.82 7.96 -4.00
C GLY A 17 -1.28 8.25 -2.57
N SER A 18 -0.37 8.35 -1.61
CA SER A 18 -0.66 8.81 -0.25
C SER A 18 0.31 9.91 0.15
N TYR A 19 -0.02 10.64 1.21
CA TYR A 19 0.75 11.79 1.65
C TYR A 19 1.18 11.63 3.10
N SER A 20 2.45 11.91 3.37
CA SER A 20 2.95 12.08 4.73
C SER A 20 2.97 13.58 5.06
N VAL A 21 2.27 13.96 6.11
CA VAL A 21 2.09 15.35 6.49
C VAL A 21 2.58 15.57 7.91
N PHE A 22 3.41 16.58 8.11
CA PHE A 22 3.91 16.95 9.43
C PHE A 22 3.11 18.14 9.97
N VAL A 23 2.43 17.95 11.09
CA VAL A 23 1.57 18.96 11.71
C VAL A 23 1.86 18.99 13.21
N GLU A 24 2.22 20.18 13.71
CA GLU A 24 2.41 20.43 15.15
C GLU A 24 3.32 19.41 15.86
N GLY A 25 4.42 19.01 15.21
CA GLY A 25 5.37 18.09 15.79
C GLY A 25 5.06 16.60 15.57
N ASN A 26 3.97 16.28 14.88
CA ASN A 26 3.55 14.92 14.62
C ASN A 26 3.49 14.63 13.11
N LEU A 27 3.83 13.40 12.76
CA LEU A 27 3.76 12.93 11.38
C LEU A 27 2.47 12.13 11.18
N PHE A 28 1.71 12.51 10.17
CA PHE A 28 0.47 11.82 9.78
C PHE A 28 0.57 11.32 8.36
N ARG A 29 -0.12 10.21 8.08
CA ARG A 29 -0.27 9.71 6.73
C ARG A 29 -1.71 9.89 6.27
N ILE A 30 -1.87 10.50 5.10
CA ILE A 30 -3.18 10.75 4.51
C ILE A 30 -3.28 9.89 3.25
N ALA A 31 -4.32 9.04 3.19
CA ALA A 31 -4.58 8.24 2.01
C ALA A 31 -4.88 9.14 0.81
N GLY A 32 -4.49 8.72 -0.39
CA GLY A 32 -4.72 9.50 -1.60
C GLY A 32 -6.19 9.85 -1.82
N LYS A 33 -7.11 8.96 -1.43
CA LYS A 33 -8.55 9.20 -1.52
C LYS A 33 -9.03 10.39 -0.68
N ASP A 34 -8.29 10.73 0.37
CA ASP A 34 -8.57 11.83 1.28
C ASP A 34 -7.69 13.07 0.99
N GLY A 35 -7.02 13.08 -0.16
CA GLY A 35 -6.13 14.16 -0.56
C GLY A 35 -6.81 15.52 -0.69
N ASP A 36 -8.12 15.55 -0.92
CA ASP A 36 -8.91 16.78 -0.98
C ASP A 36 -8.86 17.57 0.34
N ALA A 37 -8.72 16.86 1.48
CA ALA A 37 -8.57 17.51 2.78
C ALA A 37 -7.30 18.36 2.90
N ILE A 38 -6.30 18.13 2.05
CA ILE A 38 -5.04 18.89 2.00
C ILE A 38 -4.86 19.62 0.67
N GLY A 39 -5.94 19.83 -0.08
CA GLY A 39 -5.93 20.56 -1.35
C GLY A 39 -5.36 19.78 -2.53
N LYS A 40 -5.32 18.46 -2.46
CA LYS A 40 -4.89 17.57 -3.55
C LYS A 40 -6.10 16.87 -4.18
N GLU A 41 -5.99 16.54 -5.46
CA GLU A 41 -7.03 15.77 -6.13
C GLU A 41 -7.03 14.32 -5.66
N ALA A 42 -8.21 13.77 -5.41
CA ALA A 42 -8.36 12.35 -5.13
C ALA A 42 -8.03 11.54 -6.41
N PRO A 43 -7.41 10.34 -6.28
CA PRO A 43 -7.16 9.50 -7.45
C PRO A 43 -8.48 9.06 -8.09
N ALA A 44 -8.45 8.84 -9.42
CA ALA A 44 -9.61 8.31 -10.14
C ALA A 44 -10.00 6.93 -9.58
N PRO A 45 -11.29 6.61 -9.49
CA PRO A 45 -11.71 5.30 -9.04
C PRO A 45 -11.26 4.21 -10.01
N LEU A 46 -10.91 3.05 -9.46
CA LEU A 46 -10.57 1.88 -10.27
C LEU A 46 -11.84 1.32 -10.92
N GLU A 47 -11.72 0.86 -12.15
CA GLU A 47 -12.84 0.31 -12.90
C GLU A 47 -12.61 -1.16 -13.24
N LEU A 48 -13.66 -1.97 -13.11
CA LEU A 48 -13.68 -3.36 -13.53
C LEU A 48 -15.02 -3.65 -14.22
N PRO A 49 -15.03 -4.53 -15.26
CA PRO A 49 -16.26 -5.04 -15.81
C PRO A 49 -17.08 -5.78 -14.74
N ALA A 50 -18.41 -5.83 -14.89
CA ALA A 50 -19.28 -6.55 -13.96
C ALA A 50 -18.99 -8.06 -13.91
N ASP A 51 -18.46 -8.60 -15.01
CA ASP A 51 -18.06 -10.00 -15.17
C ASP A 51 -16.55 -10.20 -15.07
N ALA A 52 -15.85 -9.34 -14.34
CA ALA A 52 -14.40 -9.42 -14.18
C ALA A 52 -13.95 -10.78 -13.68
N THR A 53 -12.88 -11.31 -14.28
CA THR A 53 -12.26 -12.56 -13.87
C THR A 53 -11.31 -12.34 -12.70
N ASP A 54 -10.94 -13.42 -12.01
CA ASP A 54 -9.94 -13.35 -10.94
C ASP A 54 -8.59 -12.84 -11.46
N GLU A 55 -8.23 -13.17 -12.71
CA GLU A 55 -7.01 -12.67 -13.33
C GLU A 55 -7.02 -11.15 -13.46
N GLN A 56 -8.15 -10.57 -13.84
CA GLN A 56 -8.29 -9.12 -13.93
C GLN A 56 -8.20 -8.45 -12.56
N VAL A 57 -8.80 -9.08 -11.55
CA VAL A 57 -8.70 -8.61 -10.16
C VAL A 57 -7.27 -8.71 -9.67
N GLU A 58 -6.59 -9.83 -9.93
CA GLU A 58 -5.20 -10.04 -9.54
C GLU A 58 -4.27 -8.99 -10.17
N GLN A 59 -4.47 -8.66 -11.43
CA GLN A 59 -3.70 -7.59 -12.09
C GLN A 59 -3.85 -6.26 -11.36
N LEU A 60 -5.07 -5.90 -10.94
CA LEU A 60 -5.31 -4.69 -10.15
C LEU A 60 -4.69 -4.80 -8.76
N VAL A 61 -4.71 -5.97 -8.14
CA VAL A 61 -4.04 -6.19 -6.85
C VAL A 61 -2.55 -5.88 -6.96
N TRP A 62 -1.86 -6.45 -7.95
CA TRP A 62 -0.44 -6.18 -8.16
C TRP A 62 -0.18 -4.72 -8.51
N GLN A 63 -1.04 -4.10 -9.31
CA GLN A 63 -0.94 -2.69 -9.64
C GLN A 63 -1.04 -1.81 -8.38
N GLN A 64 -1.99 -2.10 -7.50
CA GLN A 64 -2.16 -1.38 -6.24
C GLN A 64 -0.99 -1.61 -5.29
N LEU A 65 -0.47 -2.83 -5.21
CA LEU A 65 0.71 -3.13 -4.39
C LEU A 65 1.95 -2.36 -4.85
N ARG A 66 2.10 -2.12 -6.15
CA ARG A 66 3.20 -1.31 -6.70
C ARG A 66 3.07 0.17 -6.37
N THR A 67 1.95 0.62 -5.84
CA THR A 67 1.77 1.99 -5.35
C THR A 67 2.05 2.13 -3.85
N CYS A 68 2.38 1.03 -3.18
CA CYS A 68 2.76 1.02 -1.77
C CYS A 68 4.29 1.06 -1.65
N PHE A 69 4.80 1.96 -0.84
CA PHE A 69 6.24 2.18 -0.67
C PHE A 69 6.67 1.90 0.76
N ASP A 70 7.85 1.30 0.91
CA ASP A 70 8.48 1.12 2.22
C ASP A 70 8.83 2.51 2.79
N PRO A 71 8.62 2.74 4.09
CA PRO A 71 8.92 4.05 4.69
C PRO A 71 10.41 4.37 4.79
N GLU A 72 11.28 3.39 4.76
CA GLU A 72 12.73 3.57 4.87
C GLU A 72 13.43 3.54 3.51
N ILE A 73 12.97 2.69 2.61
CA ILE A 73 13.55 2.53 1.27
C ILE A 73 12.51 3.01 0.25
N PRO A 74 12.79 4.07 -0.53
CA PRO A 74 11.81 4.68 -1.42
C PRO A 74 11.55 3.87 -2.70
N VAL A 75 11.26 2.60 -2.54
CA VAL A 75 10.93 1.65 -3.60
C VAL A 75 9.64 0.95 -3.22
N ASN A 76 8.82 0.58 -4.21
CA ASN A 76 7.56 -0.08 -3.90
C ASN A 76 7.79 -1.49 -3.34
N ILE A 77 6.82 -1.97 -2.57
CA ILE A 77 6.93 -3.23 -1.83
C ILE A 77 7.06 -4.47 -2.74
N VAL A 78 6.55 -4.41 -3.95
CA VAL A 78 6.66 -5.52 -4.91
C VAL A 78 8.10 -5.66 -5.39
N GLU A 79 8.73 -4.56 -5.80
CA GLU A 79 10.11 -4.55 -6.25
C GLU A 79 11.10 -4.84 -5.11
N LEU A 80 10.75 -4.50 -3.87
CA LEU A 80 11.54 -4.84 -2.69
C LEU A 80 11.48 -6.33 -2.35
N GLY A 81 10.49 -7.07 -2.88
CA GLY A 81 10.29 -8.47 -2.54
C GLY A 81 9.62 -8.67 -1.18
N LEU A 82 8.87 -7.70 -0.72
CA LEU A 82 8.17 -7.79 0.57
C LEU A 82 6.88 -8.59 0.50
N VAL A 83 6.28 -8.73 -0.68
CA VAL A 83 5.04 -9.47 -0.87
C VAL A 83 5.36 -10.94 -1.15
N TYR A 84 4.98 -11.82 -0.25
CA TYR A 84 5.28 -13.25 -0.35
C TYR A 84 4.18 -14.05 -0.99
N GLU A 85 2.92 -13.70 -0.73
CA GLU A 85 1.77 -14.45 -1.23
C GLU A 85 0.56 -13.52 -1.41
N VAL A 86 -0.19 -13.75 -2.46
CA VAL A 86 -1.47 -13.10 -2.72
C VAL A 86 -2.48 -14.19 -3.05
N GLU A 87 -3.59 -14.22 -2.32
CA GLU A 87 -4.68 -15.16 -2.54
C GLU A 87 -5.99 -14.42 -2.73
N ILE A 88 -6.80 -14.86 -3.68
CA ILE A 88 -8.13 -14.32 -3.93
C ILE A 88 -9.15 -15.35 -3.48
N LYS A 89 -10.00 -14.97 -2.54
CA LYS A 89 -11.10 -15.80 -2.04
C LYS A 89 -12.43 -15.25 -2.52
N HIS A 90 -13.35 -16.14 -2.84
CA HIS A 90 -14.71 -15.77 -3.26
C HIS A 90 -15.62 -15.73 -2.04
N LEU A 91 -16.32 -14.61 -1.89
CA LEU A 91 -17.37 -14.41 -0.90
C LEU A 91 -18.74 -14.47 -1.57
N ASP A 92 -19.80 -14.36 -0.76
CA ASP A 92 -21.17 -14.32 -1.26
C ASP A 92 -21.42 -13.07 -2.11
N GLU A 93 -22.44 -13.14 -2.99
CA GLU A 93 -22.88 -12.02 -3.82
C GLU A 93 -21.82 -11.51 -4.83
N GLY A 94 -20.93 -12.40 -5.29
CA GLY A 94 -19.90 -12.03 -6.26
C GLY A 94 -18.78 -11.15 -5.70
N LYS A 95 -18.69 -11.03 -4.39
CA LYS A 95 -17.63 -10.28 -3.72
C LYS A 95 -16.39 -11.15 -3.51
N ARG A 96 -15.25 -10.49 -3.31
CA ARG A 96 -13.97 -11.16 -3.09
C ARG A 96 -13.29 -10.63 -1.85
N GLU A 97 -12.49 -11.50 -1.25
CA GLU A 97 -11.53 -11.17 -0.20
C GLU A 97 -10.12 -11.38 -0.75
N ILE A 98 -9.23 -10.45 -0.47
CA ILE A 98 -7.83 -10.56 -0.88
C ILE A 98 -6.99 -10.78 0.37
N ASP A 99 -6.29 -11.91 0.42
CA ASP A 99 -5.33 -12.22 1.47
C ASP A 99 -3.92 -11.98 0.95
N VAL A 100 -3.16 -11.18 1.67
CA VAL A 100 -1.76 -10.87 1.35
C VAL A 100 -0.87 -11.25 2.52
N LYS A 101 0.19 -11.99 2.24
CA LYS A 101 1.28 -12.21 3.20
C LYS A 101 2.48 -11.39 2.76
N MET A 102 2.96 -10.55 3.64
CA MET A 102 4.09 -9.67 3.36
C MET A 102 5.00 -9.55 4.58
N THR A 103 6.18 -9.03 4.37
CA THR A 103 7.15 -8.77 5.43
C THR A 103 7.61 -7.31 5.40
N LEU A 104 8.52 -6.97 6.30
CA LEU A 104 9.15 -5.66 6.39
C LEU A 104 10.65 -5.79 6.19
N THR A 105 11.29 -4.70 5.75
CA THR A 105 12.75 -4.64 5.62
C THR A 105 13.46 -4.68 6.96
N ALA A 106 12.80 -4.23 8.02
CA ALA A 106 13.33 -4.24 9.39
C ALA A 106 12.24 -4.68 10.37
N PRO A 107 12.39 -5.84 11.03
CA PRO A 107 11.47 -6.26 12.09
C PRO A 107 11.44 -5.24 13.22
N GLY A 108 10.26 -4.99 13.77
CA GLY A 108 10.08 -4.03 14.86
C GLY A 108 10.03 -2.57 14.42
N CYS A 109 9.98 -2.30 13.10
CA CYS A 109 9.73 -0.97 12.59
C CYS A 109 8.33 -0.49 13.01
N GLY A 110 8.23 0.63 13.69
CA GLY A 110 6.95 1.21 14.13
C GLY A 110 6.05 1.65 12.98
N MET A 111 6.56 1.66 11.75
CA MET A 111 5.81 2.02 10.54
C MET A 111 5.13 0.81 9.87
N GLY A 112 5.32 -0.40 10.39
CA GLY A 112 4.74 -1.61 9.80
C GLY A 112 3.22 -1.58 9.74
N GLU A 113 2.57 -1.13 10.81
CA GLU A 113 1.12 -1.02 10.86
C GLU A 113 0.60 0.00 9.84
N ILE A 114 1.32 1.10 9.65
CA ILE A 114 0.96 2.13 8.67
C ILE A 114 1.03 1.55 7.26
N LEU A 115 2.06 0.78 6.96
CA LEU A 115 2.20 0.13 5.66
C LEU A 115 1.10 -0.90 5.43
N VAL A 116 0.77 -1.70 6.44
CA VAL A 116 -0.34 -2.67 6.37
C VAL A 116 -1.66 -1.98 6.08
N ASP A 117 -1.94 -0.89 6.78
CA ASP A 117 -3.17 -0.11 6.56
C ASP A 117 -3.22 0.52 5.17
N ASP A 118 -2.09 0.99 4.66
CA ASP A 118 -1.99 1.53 3.30
C ASP A 118 -2.27 0.45 2.25
N VAL A 119 -1.68 -0.72 2.40
CA VAL A 119 -1.92 -1.87 1.52
C VAL A 119 -3.39 -2.27 1.55
N ARG A 120 -3.94 -2.44 2.74
CA ARG A 120 -5.34 -2.82 2.91
C ARG A 120 -6.28 -1.81 2.24
N SER A 121 -6.10 -0.53 2.50
CA SER A 121 -6.94 0.53 1.94
C SER A 121 -6.91 0.52 0.41
N LYS A 122 -5.74 0.33 -0.17
CA LYS A 122 -5.58 0.32 -1.62
C LYS A 122 -6.20 -0.92 -2.27
N LEU A 123 -6.12 -2.07 -1.62
CA LEU A 123 -6.77 -3.28 -2.11
C LEU A 123 -8.30 -3.19 -2.02
N GLU A 124 -8.81 -2.59 -0.97
CA GLU A 124 -10.26 -2.38 -0.81
C GLU A 124 -10.84 -1.37 -1.80
N MET A 125 -10.00 -0.57 -2.47
CA MET A 125 -10.43 0.30 -3.56
C MET A 125 -10.79 -0.46 -4.84
N ILE A 126 -10.36 -1.70 -4.98
CA ILE A 126 -10.63 -2.53 -6.17
C ILE A 126 -12.13 -2.90 -6.17
N PRO A 127 -12.87 -2.63 -7.28
CA PRO A 127 -14.26 -3.06 -7.38
C PRO A 127 -14.38 -4.57 -7.16
N THR A 128 -15.44 -5.01 -6.52
CA THR A 128 -15.74 -6.39 -6.11
C THR A 128 -14.97 -6.89 -4.89
N VAL A 129 -13.93 -6.21 -4.44
CA VAL A 129 -13.22 -6.54 -3.21
C VAL A 129 -13.98 -5.96 -2.02
N ALA A 130 -14.54 -6.83 -1.19
CA ALA A 130 -15.27 -6.43 0.01
C ALA A 130 -14.34 -6.28 1.20
N GLU A 131 -13.27 -7.07 1.24
CA GLU A 131 -12.34 -7.11 2.36
C GLU A 131 -10.94 -7.45 1.87
N ALA A 132 -9.94 -6.87 2.51
CA ALA A 132 -8.54 -7.23 2.31
C ALA A 132 -7.93 -7.55 3.67
N ASP A 133 -7.28 -8.70 3.77
CA ASP A 133 -6.55 -9.14 4.95
C ASP A 133 -5.06 -9.14 4.64
N VAL A 134 -4.28 -8.43 5.45
CA VAL A 134 -2.84 -8.31 5.25
C VAL A 134 -2.12 -8.82 6.49
N ASP A 135 -1.40 -9.92 6.32
CA ASP A 135 -0.63 -10.55 7.39
C ASP A 135 0.85 -10.20 7.26
N LEU A 136 1.43 -9.71 8.35
CA LEU A 136 2.87 -9.55 8.45
C LEU A 136 3.50 -10.86 8.91
N VAL A 137 4.45 -11.36 8.12
CA VAL A 137 5.20 -12.58 8.42
C VAL A 137 6.70 -12.25 8.39
N PHE A 138 7.48 -12.89 9.24
CA PHE A 138 8.92 -12.65 9.35
C PHE A 138 9.74 -13.91 9.07
N ASP A 139 9.12 -14.91 8.47
CA ASP A 139 9.75 -16.16 8.07
C ASP A 139 9.28 -16.53 6.65
N PRO A 140 10.20 -16.55 5.68
CA PRO A 140 11.63 -16.21 5.80
C PRO A 140 11.86 -14.71 6.02
N PRO A 141 12.95 -14.32 6.74
CA PRO A 141 13.27 -12.92 6.92
C PRO A 141 13.69 -12.27 5.60
N TRP A 142 13.32 -11.02 5.43
CA TRP A 142 13.69 -10.27 4.23
C TRP A 142 15.20 -10.01 4.18
N ASN A 143 15.75 -10.06 2.97
CA ASN A 143 17.13 -9.63 2.71
C ASN A 143 17.20 -8.94 1.33
N GLN A 144 18.28 -8.21 1.10
CA GLN A 144 18.41 -7.41 -0.13
C GLN A 144 18.47 -8.25 -1.42
N HIS A 145 18.72 -9.54 -1.34
CA HIS A 145 18.70 -10.43 -2.52
C HIS A 145 17.27 -10.70 -3.02
N MET A 146 16.26 -10.41 -2.21
CA MET A 146 14.87 -10.52 -2.59
C MET A 146 14.39 -9.35 -3.45
N MET A 147 15.18 -8.26 -3.49
CA MET A 147 14.88 -7.10 -4.33
C MET A 147 15.03 -7.44 -5.80
N SER A 148 14.18 -6.84 -6.64
CA SER A 148 14.37 -6.90 -8.09
C SER A 148 15.69 -6.22 -8.49
N GLU A 149 16.19 -6.55 -9.67
CA GLU A 149 17.38 -5.90 -10.19
C GLU A 149 17.20 -4.39 -10.33
N ALA A 150 16.02 -3.97 -10.80
CA ALA A 150 15.69 -2.56 -10.92
C ALA A 150 15.74 -1.83 -9.57
N ALA A 151 15.18 -2.46 -8.52
CA ALA A 151 15.19 -1.89 -7.18
C ALA A 151 16.61 -1.79 -6.62
N ARG A 152 17.45 -2.79 -6.86
CA ARG A 152 18.85 -2.78 -6.42
C ARG A 152 19.66 -1.68 -7.11
N LEU A 153 19.41 -1.48 -8.39
CA LEU A 153 20.03 -0.39 -9.15
C LEU A 153 19.60 0.98 -8.62
N GLU A 154 18.31 1.15 -8.40
CA GLU A 154 17.74 2.42 -7.92
C GLU A 154 18.23 2.79 -6.53
N THR A 155 18.42 1.81 -5.66
CA THR A 155 18.89 2.03 -4.29
C THR A 155 20.40 1.98 -4.15
N GLY A 156 21.13 1.61 -5.20
CA GLY A 156 22.59 1.46 -5.15
C GLY A 156 23.06 0.22 -4.40
N MET A 157 22.22 -0.78 -4.24
CA MET A 157 22.51 -2.02 -3.47
C MET A 157 22.95 -3.19 -4.37
N LEU A 158 23.59 -2.93 -5.49
CA LEU A 158 24.15 -3.97 -6.36
C LEU A 158 25.44 -4.55 -5.78
#